data_50219d27aafed25ba4d20ac0e5fccb20
#
_entry.id   50219d27aafed25ba4d20ac0e5fccb20
#
_cell.length_a   1.000
_cell.length_b   1.000
_cell.length_c   1.000
_cell.angle_alpha   90.00
_cell.angle_beta   90.00
_cell.angle_gamma   90.00
#
_symmetry.space_group_name_H-M   'P 1'
#
loop_
_entity.id
_entity.type
_entity.pdbx_description
1 polymer ?
#
loop_
_entity_poly.entity_id
_entity_poly.type
_entity_poly.pdbx_seq_one_letter_code
_entity_poly.pdbx_strand_id
1 'polypeptide(L)'
;GAARAGYDAVSLRTIPMGLPGERPYDIAKDPHLLRETRRAAQETGILLHDTENARIAAGVDVQDYEPALAAAAELGIRHILTNIWTPDRSFYTDQFCRLCELAARYEQTVSVEFVTWASVTDLRQVRQLLLDSGKENVGVVVDCLHFYRSRVQLHELEECPQSWFHYAHLCDCEAPIPTDEAALIHTGRAERLYPGEGAIPIAEIISRIPQVVCGVEVPHLTRVEKIGYETHARRALEGAKACLGEQR
;
A
#
# COMPACT_ATOMS: atom_id res chain seq x y z
N GLY A 1 -17.79 -7.02 5.40
CA GLY A 1 -17.40 -6.56 4.05
C GLY A 1 -16.42 -7.53 3.42
N ALA A 2 -15.11 -7.35 3.63
CA ALA A 2 -14.04 -8.11 2.96
C ALA A 2 -14.19 -9.64 3.04
N ALA A 3 -14.41 -10.20 4.24
CA ALA A 3 -14.62 -11.65 4.41
C ALA A 3 -15.79 -12.18 3.54
N ARG A 4 -16.91 -11.43 3.47
CA ARG A 4 -18.05 -11.82 2.61
C ARG A 4 -17.74 -11.70 1.12
N ALA A 5 -16.83 -10.81 0.76
CA ALA A 5 -16.35 -10.66 -0.62
C ALA A 5 -15.32 -11.73 -1.02
N GLY A 6 -14.81 -12.51 -0.05
CA GLY A 6 -13.86 -13.62 -0.29
C GLY A 6 -12.39 -13.27 -0.10
N TYR A 7 -12.08 -12.15 0.55
CA TYR A 7 -10.70 -11.78 0.89
C TYR A 7 -10.21 -12.53 2.11
N ASP A 8 -8.92 -12.87 2.13
CA ASP A 8 -8.23 -13.53 3.24
C ASP A 8 -7.59 -12.52 4.20
N ALA A 9 -7.27 -11.33 3.71
CA ALA A 9 -6.60 -10.28 4.46
C ALA A 9 -7.16 -8.89 4.13
N VAL A 10 -6.87 -7.93 4.99
CA VAL A 10 -7.12 -6.50 4.74
C VAL A 10 -5.95 -5.65 5.21
N SER A 11 -5.72 -4.55 4.51
CA SER A 11 -4.94 -3.43 4.97
C SER A 11 -5.81 -2.51 5.84
N LEU A 12 -5.26 -1.98 6.92
CA LEU A 12 -5.96 -1.02 7.77
C LEU A 12 -5.31 0.36 7.67
N ARG A 13 -6.12 1.40 7.85
CA ARG A 13 -5.59 2.75 7.99
C ARG A 13 -5.61 3.14 9.47
N THR A 14 -4.52 2.81 10.18
CA THR A 14 -4.37 3.18 11.60
C THR A 14 -3.86 4.61 11.76
N ILE A 15 -3.33 5.20 10.69
CA ILE A 15 -2.85 6.58 10.63
C ILE A 15 -3.84 7.40 9.81
N PRO A 16 -4.58 8.35 10.40
CA PRO A 16 -5.46 9.24 9.65
C PRO A 16 -4.66 10.07 8.63
N MET A 17 -5.15 10.17 7.40
CA MET A 17 -4.47 10.94 6.35
C MET A 17 -4.85 12.42 6.36
N GLY A 18 -5.92 12.80 7.05
CA GLY A 18 -6.43 14.18 7.09
C GLY A 18 -7.00 14.65 5.75
N LEU A 19 -7.48 13.73 4.91
CA LEU A 19 -8.04 14.06 3.60
C LEU A 19 -9.47 14.65 3.74
N PRO A 20 -9.87 15.55 2.84
CA PRO A 20 -11.25 16.04 2.78
C PRO A 20 -12.26 14.87 2.66
N GLY A 21 -13.24 14.82 3.56
CA GLY A 21 -14.25 13.77 3.59
C GLY A 21 -13.82 12.45 4.26
N GLU A 22 -12.60 12.35 4.75
CA GLU A 22 -12.17 11.22 5.57
C GLU A 22 -13.01 11.16 6.86
N ARG A 23 -13.52 9.97 7.18
CA ARG A 23 -14.26 9.78 8.43
C ARG A 23 -13.29 9.93 9.60
N PRO A 24 -13.62 10.76 10.62
CA PRO A 24 -12.75 10.91 11.77
C PRO A 24 -12.81 9.65 12.63
N TYR A 25 -11.86 8.75 12.42
CA TYR A 25 -11.59 7.66 13.35
C TYR A 25 -10.09 7.59 13.61
N ASP A 26 -9.73 7.30 14.84
CA ASP A 26 -8.35 7.11 15.25
C ASP A 26 -8.30 5.88 16.15
N ILE A 27 -7.94 4.75 15.56
CA ILE A 27 -7.95 3.46 16.26
C ILE A 27 -6.96 3.43 17.43
N ALA A 28 -5.91 4.26 17.36
CA ALA A 28 -4.91 4.39 18.42
C ALA A 28 -5.47 5.12 19.65
N LYS A 29 -6.46 5.99 19.45
CA LYS A 29 -7.09 6.77 20.52
C LYS A 29 -8.44 6.22 20.96
N ASP A 30 -8.98 5.21 20.28
CA ASP A 30 -10.26 4.57 20.61
C ASP A 30 -10.07 3.11 21.00
N PRO A 31 -9.92 2.80 22.29
CA PRO A 31 -9.78 1.41 22.76
C PRO A 31 -11.00 0.53 22.49
N HIS A 32 -12.19 1.12 22.32
CA HIS A 32 -13.38 0.36 21.94
C HIS A 32 -13.27 -0.08 20.49
N LEU A 33 -12.96 0.83 19.57
CA LEU A 33 -12.76 0.53 18.16
C LEU A 33 -11.65 -0.50 17.95
N LEU A 34 -10.53 -0.40 18.69
CA LEU A 34 -9.43 -1.35 18.65
C LEU A 34 -9.89 -2.77 19.03
N ARG A 35 -10.63 -2.92 20.12
CA ARG A 35 -11.19 -4.21 20.55
C ARG A 35 -12.19 -4.77 19.54
N GLU A 36 -13.10 -3.94 19.02
CA GLU A 36 -14.10 -4.35 18.03
C GLU A 36 -13.43 -4.79 16.71
N THR A 37 -12.37 -4.09 16.28
CA THR A 37 -11.59 -4.46 15.09
C THR A 37 -10.94 -5.83 15.28
N ARG A 38 -10.29 -6.05 16.44
CA ARG A 38 -9.69 -7.36 16.76
C ARG A 38 -10.73 -8.47 16.77
N ARG A 39 -11.86 -8.23 17.45
CA ARG A 39 -12.97 -9.20 17.52
C ARG A 39 -13.49 -9.53 16.11
N ALA A 40 -13.75 -8.52 15.30
CA ALA A 40 -14.24 -8.73 13.93
C ALA A 40 -13.26 -9.52 13.06
N ALA A 41 -11.94 -9.28 13.20
CA ALA A 41 -10.92 -10.07 12.52
C ALA A 41 -10.94 -11.53 12.97
N GLN A 42 -11.00 -11.80 14.28
CA GLN A 42 -11.07 -13.14 14.86
C GLN A 42 -12.33 -13.89 14.44
N GLU A 43 -13.51 -13.26 14.52
CA GLU A 43 -14.79 -13.86 14.15
C GLU A 43 -14.90 -14.19 12.66
N THR A 44 -14.23 -13.44 11.82
CA THR A 44 -14.28 -13.61 10.35
C THR A 44 -13.10 -14.42 9.80
N GLY A 45 -12.06 -14.65 10.58
CA GLY A 45 -10.81 -15.29 10.15
C GLY A 45 -9.95 -14.40 9.23
N ILE A 46 -10.28 -13.11 9.06
CA ILE A 46 -9.53 -12.17 8.24
C ILE A 46 -8.22 -11.80 8.91
N LEU A 47 -7.12 -11.84 8.16
CA LEU A 47 -5.84 -11.33 8.60
C LEU A 47 -5.81 -9.79 8.48
N LEU A 48 -5.26 -9.12 9.48
CA LEU A 48 -4.89 -7.71 9.40
C LEU A 48 -3.42 -7.67 8.99
N HIS A 49 -3.15 -7.41 7.70
CA HIS A 49 -1.83 -7.66 7.12
C HIS A 49 -0.88 -6.50 7.31
N ASP A 50 -1.29 -5.33 6.88
CA ASP A 50 -0.50 -4.11 6.88
C ASP A 50 -1.30 -2.90 7.31
N THR A 51 -0.61 -1.81 7.59
CA THR A 51 -1.23 -0.51 7.85
C THR A 51 -0.64 0.57 6.97
N GLU A 52 -1.49 1.49 6.57
CA GLU A 52 -1.15 2.69 5.83
C GLU A 52 -1.62 3.94 6.58
N ASN A 53 -1.05 5.08 6.39
CA ASN A 53 0.13 5.39 5.59
C ASN A 53 1.02 6.28 6.44
N ALA A 54 2.21 5.82 6.80
CA ALA A 54 3.19 6.60 7.56
C ALA A 54 3.95 7.55 6.61
N ARG A 55 3.31 8.63 6.18
CA ARG A 55 3.86 9.57 5.19
C ARG A 55 5.07 10.30 5.73
N ILE A 56 6.13 10.38 4.90
CA ILE A 56 7.29 11.24 5.15
C ILE A 56 7.12 12.51 4.32
N ALA A 57 6.83 13.63 4.98
CA ALA A 57 6.57 14.92 4.34
C ALA A 57 7.20 16.04 5.16
N ALA A 58 7.41 17.21 4.54
CA ALA A 58 7.91 18.38 5.24
C ALA A 58 7.02 18.74 6.45
N GLY A 59 7.64 18.96 7.60
CA GLY A 59 6.94 19.30 8.83
C GLY A 59 6.28 18.13 9.58
N VAL A 60 6.42 16.89 9.08
CA VAL A 60 5.95 15.68 9.77
C VAL A 60 7.12 15.07 10.53
N ASP A 61 6.96 14.82 11.82
CA ASP A 61 7.88 13.98 12.61
C ASP A 61 7.31 12.55 12.65
N VAL A 62 8.03 11.58 12.11
CA VAL A 62 7.59 10.18 12.08
C VAL A 62 7.43 9.57 13.48
N GLN A 63 7.98 10.17 14.52
CA GLN A 63 7.77 9.73 15.90
C GLN A 63 6.31 9.95 16.36
N ASP A 64 5.58 10.88 15.75
CA ASP A 64 4.16 11.11 16.04
C ASP A 64 3.28 9.91 15.62
N TYR A 65 3.80 9.00 14.81
CA TYR A 65 3.11 7.76 14.42
C TYR A 65 3.17 6.66 15.47
N GLU A 66 3.96 6.81 16.54
CA GLU A 66 4.14 5.75 17.56
C GLU A 66 2.81 5.18 18.08
N PRO A 67 1.80 5.97 18.45
CA PRO A 67 0.54 5.41 18.94
C PRO A 67 -0.17 4.53 17.89
N ALA A 68 -0.10 4.91 16.61
CA ALA A 68 -0.71 4.16 15.53
C ALA A 68 0.04 2.84 15.23
N LEU A 69 1.37 2.86 15.30
CA LEU A 69 2.22 1.66 15.14
C LEU A 69 2.00 0.68 16.30
N ALA A 70 1.90 1.19 17.53
CA ALA A 70 1.59 0.37 18.71
C ALA A 70 0.21 -0.29 18.58
N ALA A 71 -0.82 0.44 18.17
CA ALA A 71 -2.15 -0.10 17.93
C ALA A 71 -2.16 -1.13 16.80
N ALA A 72 -1.42 -0.89 15.73
CA ALA A 72 -1.23 -1.85 14.64
C ALA A 72 -0.57 -3.15 15.13
N ALA A 73 0.50 -3.04 15.92
CA ALA A 73 1.17 -4.20 16.51
C ALA A 73 0.26 -4.99 17.45
N GLU A 74 -0.56 -4.30 18.25
CA GLU A 74 -1.58 -4.93 19.13
C GLU A 74 -2.63 -5.70 18.32
N LEU A 75 -2.91 -5.29 17.09
CA LEU A 75 -3.76 -6.00 16.14
C LEU A 75 -3.04 -7.11 15.36
N GLY A 76 -1.75 -7.30 15.58
CA GLY A 76 -0.94 -8.31 14.88
C GLY A 76 -0.40 -7.85 13.51
N ILE A 77 -0.54 -6.59 13.16
CA ILE A 77 -0.05 -6.02 11.90
C ILE A 77 1.47 -5.91 11.93
N ARG A 78 2.13 -6.43 10.91
CA ARG A 78 3.60 -6.52 10.81
C ARG A 78 4.22 -5.61 9.76
N HIS A 79 3.43 -5.04 8.86
CA HIS A 79 3.93 -4.24 7.76
C HIS A 79 3.34 -2.83 7.79
N ILE A 80 4.19 -1.84 7.56
CA ILE A 80 3.81 -0.43 7.51
C ILE A 80 4.14 0.08 6.11
N LEU A 81 3.14 0.64 5.43
CA LEU A 81 3.32 1.37 4.20
C LEU A 81 3.78 2.80 4.48
N THR A 82 4.80 3.25 3.77
CA THR A 82 5.24 4.65 3.74
C THR A 82 5.43 5.14 2.32
N ASN A 83 5.20 6.42 2.08
CA ASN A 83 5.59 7.11 0.87
C ASN A 83 6.13 8.52 1.17
N ILE A 84 6.85 9.10 0.21
CA ILE A 84 7.71 10.27 0.46
C ILE A 84 7.23 11.47 -0.34
N TRP A 85 6.91 12.55 0.37
CA TRP A 85 6.27 13.77 -0.14
C TRP A 85 7.12 15.04 0.07
N THR A 86 8.41 14.89 0.21
CA THR A 86 9.37 16.00 0.30
C THR A 86 10.56 15.72 -0.61
N PRO A 87 11.05 16.69 -1.38
CA PRO A 87 12.23 16.52 -2.24
C PRO A 87 13.56 16.57 -1.46
N ASP A 88 13.53 16.96 -0.18
CA ASP A 88 14.74 17.02 0.66
C ASP A 88 15.21 15.62 1.01
N ARG A 89 16.21 15.13 0.24
CA ARG A 89 16.74 13.77 0.40
C ARG A 89 17.35 13.53 1.77
N SER A 90 18.08 14.50 2.30
CA SER A 90 18.71 14.35 3.62
C SER A 90 17.63 14.18 4.70
N PHE A 91 16.61 15.02 4.65
CA PHE A 91 15.49 14.96 5.58
C PHE A 91 14.71 13.65 5.45
N TYR A 92 14.29 13.25 4.25
CA TYR A 92 13.48 12.05 4.14
C TYR A 92 14.27 10.77 4.44
N THR A 93 15.58 10.72 4.20
CA THR A 93 16.41 9.59 4.58
C THR A 93 16.52 9.47 6.10
N ASP A 94 16.74 10.58 6.80
CA ASP A 94 16.74 10.62 8.27
C ASP A 94 15.40 10.16 8.85
N GLN A 95 14.29 10.73 8.34
CA GLN A 95 12.94 10.35 8.80
C GLN A 95 12.62 8.88 8.51
N PHE A 96 13.06 8.35 7.38
CA PHE A 96 12.90 6.93 7.06
C PHE A 96 13.67 6.03 8.04
N CYS A 97 14.92 6.37 8.34
CA CYS A 97 15.70 5.65 9.35
C CYS A 97 15.02 5.67 10.73
N ARG A 98 14.54 6.84 11.16
CA ARG A 98 13.80 7.00 12.42
C ARG A 98 12.50 6.21 12.43
N LEU A 99 11.77 6.16 11.32
CA LEU A 99 10.55 5.35 11.19
C LEU A 99 10.87 3.85 11.29
N CYS A 100 11.95 3.39 10.66
CA CYS A 100 12.40 2.00 10.77
C CYS A 100 12.78 1.64 12.22
N GLU A 101 13.50 2.53 12.92
CA GLU A 101 13.86 2.34 14.33
C GLU A 101 12.62 2.28 15.23
N LEU A 102 11.65 3.15 14.98
CA LEU A 102 10.38 3.14 15.69
C LEU A 102 9.61 1.84 15.44
N ALA A 103 9.46 1.44 14.18
CA ALA A 103 8.77 0.22 13.77
C ALA A 103 9.43 -1.05 14.34
N ALA A 104 10.77 -1.09 14.41
CA ALA A 104 11.51 -2.22 14.98
C ALA A 104 11.15 -2.49 16.46
N ARG A 105 10.79 -1.47 17.22
CA ARG A 105 10.33 -1.63 18.62
C ARG A 105 9.05 -2.44 18.73
N TYR A 106 8.28 -2.53 17.64
CA TYR A 106 7.02 -3.26 17.52
C TYR A 106 7.13 -4.48 16.60
N GLU A 107 8.34 -4.90 16.25
CA GLU A 107 8.63 -6.00 15.33
C GLU A 107 7.95 -5.82 13.96
N GLN A 108 7.90 -4.58 13.47
CA GLN A 108 7.29 -4.22 12.20
C GLN A 108 8.34 -3.86 11.16
N THR A 109 8.02 -4.13 9.89
CA THR A 109 8.79 -3.68 8.73
C THR A 109 8.20 -2.39 8.15
N VAL A 110 9.03 -1.60 7.48
CA VAL A 110 8.63 -0.38 6.78
C VAL A 110 8.85 -0.57 5.29
N SER A 111 7.77 -0.63 4.52
CA SER A 111 7.83 -0.80 3.07
C SER A 111 7.50 0.51 2.36
N VAL A 112 8.40 0.93 1.47
CA VAL A 112 8.24 2.16 0.69
C VAL A 112 7.45 1.87 -0.57
N GLU A 113 6.34 2.57 -0.76
CA GLU A 113 5.64 2.66 -2.02
C GLU A 113 6.13 3.90 -2.78
N PHE A 114 6.65 3.72 -3.98
CA PHE A 114 6.89 4.85 -4.88
C PHE A 114 5.58 5.26 -5.56
N VAL A 115 5.34 6.55 -5.62
CA VAL A 115 4.10 7.11 -6.16
C VAL A 115 4.42 8.06 -7.30
N THR A 116 3.85 7.84 -8.47
CA THR A 116 4.18 8.55 -9.73
C THR A 116 4.20 10.08 -9.62
N TRP A 117 3.43 10.65 -8.67
CA TRP A 117 3.34 12.10 -8.43
C TRP A 117 3.84 12.51 -7.02
N ALA A 118 4.58 11.65 -6.33
CA ALA A 118 5.25 11.98 -5.07
C ALA A 118 6.68 12.49 -5.31
N SER A 119 7.50 12.55 -4.26
CA SER A 119 8.91 12.93 -4.39
C SER A 119 9.81 11.73 -4.69
N VAL A 120 9.41 10.53 -4.28
CA VAL A 120 10.03 9.26 -4.68
C VAL A 120 9.06 8.58 -5.64
N THR A 121 9.43 8.56 -6.92
CA THR A 121 8.51 8.26 -8.03
C THR A 121 8.77 6.92 -8.71
N ASP A 122 9.91 6.27 -8.45
CA ASP A 122 10.29 5.03 -9.11
C ASP A 122 11.06 4.06 -8.19
N LEU A 123 11.20 2.83 -8.65
CA LEU A 123 11.85 1.75 -7.91
C LEU A 123 13.34 2.01 -7.64
N ARG A 124 14.06 2.70 -8.54
CA ARG A 124 15.49 3.00 -8.35
C ARG A 124 15.72 3.93 -7.17
N GLN A 125 14.85 4.93 -7.04
CA GLN A 125 14.90 5.86 -5.91
C GLN A 125 14.60 5.14 -4.59
N VAL A 126 13.59 4.24 -4.56
CA VAL A 126 13.31 3.41 -3.39
C VAL A 126 14.52 2.54 -3.06
N ARG A 127 15.03 1.78 -4.04
CA ARG A 127 16.20 0.92 -3.85
C ARG A 127 17.38 1.67 -3.25
N GLN A 128 17.66 2.87 -3.77
CA GLN A 128 18.76 3.69 -3.23
C GLN A 128 18.48 4.15 -1.80
N LEU A 129 17.25 4.53 -1.46
CA LEU A 129 16.88 4.90 -0.10
C LEU A 129 17.06 3.73 0.87
N LEU A 130 16.62 2.53 0.49
CA LEU A 130 16.73 1.35 1.34
C LEU A 130 18.21 1.00 1.60
N LEU A 131 19.07 1.07 0.57
CA LEU A 131 20.51 0.87 0.69
C LEU A 131 21.17 1.92 1.60
N ASP A 132 20.85 3.20 1.38
CA ASP A 132 21.42 4.32 2.15
C ASP A 132 21.00 4.26 3.63
N SER A 133 19.82 3.74 3.92
CA SER A 133 19.31 3.63 5.29
C SER A 133 20.09 2.63 6.14
N GLY A 134 20.65 1.60 5.53
CA GLY A 134 21.32 0.51 6.23
C GLY A 134 20.46 -0.26 7.23
N LYS A 135 19.12 -0.14 7.13
CA LYS A 135 18.18 -0.83 8.03
C LYS A 135 17.80 -2.20 7.48
N GLU A 136 17.49 -3.13 8.38
CA GLU A 136 17.14 -4.52 8.01
C GLU A 136 15.62 -4.72 7.86
N ASN A 137 14.81 -3.96 8.60
CA ASN A 137 13.36 -4.05 8.58
C ASN A 137 12.71 -3.17 7.50
N VAL A 138 13.28 -3.19 6.31
CA VAL A 138 12.85 -2.38 5.15
C VAL A 138 12.25 -3.23 4.05
N GLY A 139 11.41 -2.61 3.22
CA GLY A 139 10.85 -3.25 2.05
C GLY A 139 10.38 -2.27 0.99
N VAL A 140 9.91 -2.82 -0.11
CA VAL A 140 9.27 -2.09 -1.19
C VAL A 140 7.87 -2.63 -1.43
N VAL A 141 6.91 -1.73 -1.62
CA VAL A 141 5.58 -2.08 -2.13
C VAL A 141 5.57 -1.85 -3.64
N VAL A 142 5.26 -2.90 -4.37
CA VAL A 142 5.05 -2.81 -5.82
C VAL A 142 3.57 -2.58 -6.07
N ASP A 143 3.17 -1.32 -6.24
CA ASP A 143 1.85 -0.98 -6.77
C ASP A 143 1.90 -1.02 -8.29
N CYS A 144 1.04 -1.84 -8.91
CA CYS A 144 1.06 -2.07 -10.35
C CYS A 144 0.80 -0.79 -11.17
N LEU A 145 -0.06 0.14 -10.68
CA LEU A 145 -0.29 1.42 -11.34
C LEU A 145 0.99 2.27 -11.33
N HIS A 146 1.61 2.41 -10.16
CA HIS A 146 2.81 3.21 -10.03
C HIS A 146 3.98 2.60 -10.76
N PHE A 147 4.12 1.27 -10.76
CA PHE A 147 5.10 0.56 -11.58
C PHE A 147 4.96 0.91 -13.07
N TYR A 148 3.76 0.75 -13.62
CA TYR A 148 3.49 1.00 -15.02
C TYR A 148 3.66 2.48 -15.41
N ARG A 149 3.11 3.38 -14.62
CA ARG A 149 3.13 4.82 -14.91
C ARG A 149 4.48 5.48 -14.70
N SER A 150 5.29 4.98 -13.78
CA SER A 150 6.68 5.40 -13.61
C SER A 150 7.63 4.74 -14.62
N ARG A 151 7.11 3.92 -15.55
CA ARG A 151 7.89 3.24 -16.61
C ARG A 151 9.03 2.37 -16.05
N VAL A 152 8.84 1.80 -14.88
CA VAL A 152 9.77 0.86 -14.26
C VAL A 152 9.88 -0.38 -15.14
N GLN A 153 11.08 -0.88 -15.34
CA GLN A 153 11.32 -2.07 -16.16
C GLN A 153 11.33 -3.34 -15.31
N LEU A 154 10.85 -4.45 -15.85
CA LEU A 154 10.75 -5.71 -15.13
C LEU A 154 12.08 -6.17 -14.51
N HIS A 155 13.20 -5.96 -15.22
CA HIS A 155 14.53 -6.35 -14.72
C HIS A 155 14.95 -5.58 -13.45
N GLU A 156 14.40 -4.38 -13.22
CA GLU A 156 14.71 -3.59 -12.02
C GLU A 156 14.19 -4.26 -10.74
N LEU A 157 13.13 -5.09 -10.84
CA LEU A 157 12.65 -5.90 -9.72
C LEU A 157 13.68 -6.98 -9.34
N GLU A 158 14.36 -7.56 -10.33
CA GLU A 158 15.38 -8.59 -10.13
C GLU A 158 16.67 -8.05 -9.48
N GLU A 159 16.89 -6.73 -9.56
CA GLU A 159 18.00 -6.05 -8.89
C GLU A 159 17.78 -5.82 -7.39
N CYS A 160 16.55 -6.03 -6.91
CA CYS A 160 16.20 -5.88 -5.51
C CYS A 160 16.34 -7.20 -4.75
N PRO A 161 16.85 -7.19 -3.50
CA PRO A 161 16.82 -8.36 -2.63
C PRO A 161 15.38 -8.90 -2.50
N GLN A 162 15.20 -10.22 -2.65
CA GLN A 162 13.88 -10.83 -2.56
C GLN A 162 13.21 -10.61 -1.19
N SER A 163 14.00 -10.45 -0.14
CA SER A 163 13.52 -10.16 1.22
C SER A 163 12.89 -8.77 1.39
N TRP A 164 13.00 -7.88 0.40
CA TRP A 164 12.39 -6.56 0.46
C TRP A 164 10.92 -6.56 0.02
N PHE A 165 10.45 -7.62 -0.65
CA PHE A 165 9.08 -7.73 -1.12
C PHE A 165 8.22 -8.39 -0.04
N HIS A 166 7.42 -7.60 0.67
CA HIS A 166 6.52 -8.11 1.70
C HIS A 166 5.10 -8.29 1.18
N TYR A 167 4.66 -7.41 0.28
CA TYR A 167 3.37 -7.44 -0.39
C TYR A 167 3.38 -6.55 -1.64
N ALA A 168 2.33 -6.67 -2.46
CA ALA A 168 2.14 -5.88 -3.67
C ALA A 168 0.70 -5.38 -3.76
N HIS A 169 0.45 -4.31 -4.54
CA HIS A 169 -0.89 -3.80 -4.82
C HIS A 169 -1.28 -4.03 -6.27
N LEU A 170 -2.42 -4.67 -6.46
CA LEU A 170 -2.99 -4.99 -7.76
C LEU A 170 -4.10 -4.02 -8.13
N CYS A 171 -3.99 -3.44 -9.29
CA CYS A 171 -4.99 -2.64 -9.96
C CYS A 171 -4.64 -2.55 -11.44
N ASP A 172 -5.49 -1.90 -12.24
CA ASP A 172 -5.22 -1.67 -13.65
C ASP A 172 -5.53 -0.24 -14.06
N CYS A 173 -5.16 0.15 -15.27
CA CYS A 173 -5.44 1.47 -15.83
C CYS A 173 -5.44 1.44 -17.36
N GLU A 174 -6.02 2.48 -17.98
CA GLU A 174 -5.99 2.70 -19.42
C GLU A 174 -4.56 2.85 -19.99
N ALA A 175 -4.39 2.48 -21.27
CA ALA A 175 -3.11 2.39 -21.94
C ALA A 175 -2.32 3.69 -22.01
N PRO A 176 -2.79 4.85 -22.44
CA PRO A 176 -1.92 6.01 -22.46
C PRO A 176 -1.62 6.51 -21.06
N ILE A 177 -0.34 6.58 -20.72
CA ILE A 177 0.08 7.22 -19.47
C ILE A 177 -0.20 8.72 -19.61
N PRO A 178 -1.07 9.31 -18.76
CA PRO A 178 -1.32 10.73 -18.79
C PRO A 178 -0.03 11.55 -18.62
N THR A 179 0.08 12.64 -19.33
CA THR A 179 1.19 13.61 -19.18
C THR A 179 0.86 14.74 -18.20
N ASP A 180 -0.41 14.88 -17.87
CA ASP A 180 -0.91 15.84 -16.90
C ASP A 180 -0.98 15.21 -15.51
N GLU A 181 -0.40 15.90 -14.51
CA GLU A 181 -0.33 15.40 -13.14
C GLU A 181 -1.73 15.26 -12.50
N ALA A 182 -2.64 16.19 -12.79
CA ALA A 182 -4.00 16.12 -12.26
C ALA A 182 -4.73 14.87 -12.76
N ALA A 183 -4.53 14.46 -14.00
CA ALA A 183 -5.08 13.23 -14.56
C ALA A 183 -4.44 11.97 -13.95
N LEU A 184 -3.12 12.00 -13.68
CA LEU A 184 -2.43 10.92 -12.95
C LEU A 184 -3.03 10.73 -11.55
N ILE A 185 -3.19 11.82 -10.80
CA ILE A 185 -3.75 11.82 -9.45
C ILE A 185 -5.22 11.36 -9.48
N HIS A 186 -6.03 11.90 -10.39
CA HIS A 186 -7.44 11.56 -10.49
C HIS A 186 -7.64 10.06 -10.73
N THR A 187 -6.98 9.50 -11.73
CA THR A 187 -7.08 8.06 -12.00
C THR A 187 -6.60 7.23 -10.81
N GLY A 188 -5.46 7.59 -10.23
CA GLY A 188 -4.88 6.84 -9.10
C GLY A 188 -5.76 6.83 -7.85
N ARG A 189 -6.56 7.89 -7.63
CA ARG A 189 -7.39 8.05 -6.44
C ARG A 189 -8.87 7.76 -6.63
N ALA A 190 -9.35 7.72 -7.88
CA ALA A 190 -10.80 7.71 -8.14
C ALA A 190 -11.27 6.81 -9.29
N GLU A 191 -10.34 6.32 -10.15
CA GLU A 191 -10.73 5.63 -11.39
C GLU A 191 -9.80 4.48 -11.78
N ARG A 192 -9.17 3.79 -10.81
CA ARG A 192 -8.41 2.58 -11.13
C ARG A 192 -9.36 1.51 -11.68
N LEU A 193 -8.90 0.76 -12.67
CA LEU A 193 -9.61 -0.37 -13.25
C LEU A 193 -9.40 -1.64 -12.40
N TYR A 194 -10.28 -2.61 -12.53
CA TYR A 194 -10.06 -3.93 -11.95
C TYR A 194 -8.86 -4.59 -12.64
N PRO A 195 -8.06 -5.39 -11.93
CA PRO A 195 -6.99 -6.16 -12.55
C PRO A 195 -7.48 -6.95 -13.78
N GLY A 196 -6.78 -6.77 -14.90
CA GLY A 196 -7.10 -7.40 -16.19
C GLY A 196 -8.06 -6.61 -17.09
N GLU A 197 -8.55 -5.45 -16.69
CA GLU A 197 -9.40 -4.61 -17.55
C GLU A 197 -8.60 -3.58 -18.37
N GLY A 198 -7.34 -3.35 -18.05
CA GLY A 198 -6.52 -2.29 -18.64
C GLY A 198 -5.27 -2.80 -19.34
N ALA A 199 -4.20 -2.01 -19.26
CA ALA A 199 -2.97 -2.22 -20.02
C ALA A 199 -1.78 -2.64 -19.16
N ILE A 200 -1.94 -2.78 -17.84
CA ILE A 200 -0.82 -3.14 -16.96
C ILE A 200 -0.50 -4.63 -17.11
N PRO A 201 0.75 -5.03 -17.38
CA PRO A 201 1.15 -6.44 -17.46
C PRO A 201 1.29 -7.06 -16.06
N ILE A 202 0.18 -7.13 -15.31
CA ILE A 202 0.14 -7.51 -13.89
C ILE A 202 0.82 -8.85 -13.63
N ALA A 203 0.46 -9.88 -14.42
CA ALA A 203 1.03 -11.22 -14.25
C ALA A 203 2.55 -11.22 -14.45
N GLU A 204 3.07 -10.44 -15.39
CA GLU A 204 4.51 -10.33 -15.64
C GLU A 204 5.21 -9.63 -14.48
N ILE A 205 4.63 -8.53 -13.96
CA ILE A 205 5.17 -7.80 -12.80
C ILE A 205 5.26 -8.74 -11.59
N ILE A 206 4.15 -9.39 -11.25
CA ILE A 206 4.07 -10.25 -10.06
C ILE A 206 4.95 -11.49 -10.20
N SER A 207 5.17 -12.00 -11.41
CA SER A 207 6.08 -13.14 -11.63
C SER A 207 7.57 -12.83 -11.33
N ARG A 208 7.95 -11.54 -11.21
CA ARG A 208 9.34 -11.11 -10.94
C ARG A 208 9.65 -10.92 -9.44
N ILE A 209 8.65 -11.02 -8.59
CA ILE A 209 8.80 -10.92 -7.15
C ILE A 209 8.45 -12.27 -6.49
N PRO A 210 8.90 -12.55 -5.25
CA PRO A 210 8.52 -13.78 -4.57
C PRO A 210 7.00 -13.86 -4.35
N GLN A 211 6.51 -15.04 -4.01
CA GLN A 211 5.11 -15.20 -3.63
C GLN A 211 4.83 -14.41 -2.34
N VAL A 212 4.07 -13.35 -2.46
CA VAL A 212 3.70 -12.44 -1.37
C VAL A 212 2.19 -12.23 -1.33
N VAL A 213 1.70 -11.61 -0.27
CA VAL A 213 0.31 -11.16 -0.22
C VAL A 213 0.07 -10.08 -1.27
N CYS A 214 -0.99 -10.24 -2.06
CA CYS A 214 -1.39 -9.28 -3.06
C CYS A 214 -2.63 -8.53 -2.58
N GLY A 215 -2.49 -7.27 -2.21
CA GLY A 215 -3.58 -6.36 -1.92
C GLY A 215 -4.27 -5.91 -3.21
N VAL A 216 -5.58 -5.74 -3.18
CA VAL A 216 -6.33 -5.19 -4.32
C VAL A 216 -6.68 -3.74 -3.99
N GLU A 217 -6.04 -2.80 -4.65
CA GLU A 217 -6.23 -1.37 -4.42
C GLU A 217 -6.86 -0.69 -5.63
N VAL A 218 -8.19 -0.65 -5.66
CA VAL A 218 -8.99 -0.16 -6.80
C VAL A 218 -9.99 0.91 -6.35
N PRO A 219 -9.54 2.12 -5.96
CA PRO A 219 -10.46 3.22 -5.75
C PRO A 219 -11.15 3.59 -7.08
N HIS A 220 -12.48 3.49 -7.12
CA HIS A 220 -13.27 3.84 -8.28
C HIS A 220 -14.65 4.38 -7.88
N LEU A 221 -14.75 5.70 -7.72
CA LEU A 221 -15.93 6.36 -7.16
C LEU A 221 -17.21 6.04 -7.92
N THR A 222 -17.21 6.22 -9.23
CA THR A 222 -18.40 5.99 -10.06
C THR A 222 -18.89 4.52 -10.02
N ARG A 223 -17.98 3.55 -9.95
CA ARG A 223 -18.37 2.13 -9.84
C ARG A 223 -18.99 1.84 -8.48
N VAL A 224 -18.35 2.34 -7.41
CA VAL A 224 -18.87 2.16 -6.05
C VAL A 224 -20.26 2.74 -5.89
N GLU A 225 -20.52 3.93 -6.45
CA GLU A 225 -21.85 4.54 -6.45
C GLU A 225 -22.91 3.67 -7.17
N LYS A 226 -22.52 3.07 -8.30
CA LYS A 226 -23.46 2.26 -9.13
C LYS A 226 -23.75 0.88 -8.55
N ILE A 227 -22.76 0.20 -7.99
CA ILE A 227 -22.88 -1.24 -7.63
C ILE A 227 -22.64 -1.53 -6.15
N GLY A 228 -22.26 -0.53 -5.35
CA GLY A 228 -21.95 -0.65 -3.92
C GLY A 228 -20.59 -1.29 -3.64
N TYR A 229 -20.06 -1.03 -2.43
CA TYR A 229 -18.72 -1.46 -2.01
C TYR A 229 -18.51 -2.98 -2.07
N GLU A 230 -19.48 -3.79 -1.64
CA GLU A 230 -19.32 -5.24 -1.56
C GLU A 230 -19.22 -5.89 -2.95
N THR A 231 -20.05 -5.45 -3.89
CA THR A 231 -19.99 -5.92 -5.28
C THR A 231 -18.71 -5.44 -5.96
N HIS A 232 -18.30 -4.19 -5.70
CA HIS A 232 -17.05 -3.64 -6.20
C HIS A 232 -15.84 -4.45 -5.72
N ALA A 233 -15.75 -4.70 -4.41
CA ALA A 233 -14.67 -5.49 -3.82
C ALA A 233 -14.61 -6.91 -4.39
N ARG A 234 -15.76 -7.60 -4.54
CA ARG A 234 -15.80 -8.93 -5.13
C ARG A 234 -15.31 -8.96 -6.58
N ARG A 235 -15.74 -8.03 -7.42
CA ARG A 235 -15.29 -7.95 -8.82
C ARG A 235 -13.79 -7.65 -8.92
N ALA A 236 -13.28 -6.78 -8.05
CA ALA A 236 -11.85 -6.49 -8.00
C ALA A 236 -11.03 -7.73 -7.63
N LEU A 237 -11.50 -8.52 -6.66
CA LEU A 237 -10.88 -9.79 -6.29
C LEU A 237 -10.96 -10.84 -7.42
N GLU A 238 -12.10 -10.94 -8.12
CA GLU A 238 -12.27 -11.84 -9.27
C GLU A 238 -11.26 -11.50 -10.38
N GLY A 239 -11.08 -10.22 -10.69
CA GLY A 239 -10.06 -9.76 -11.64
C GLY A 239 -8.64 -10.10 -11.21
N ALA A 240 -8.30 -9.87 -9.93
CA ALA A 240 -6.99 -10.20 -9.38
C ALA A 240 -6.68 -11.70 -9.49
N LYS A 241 -7.61 -12.57 -9.08
CA LYS A 241 -7.47 -14.03 -9.18
C LYS A 241 -7.30 -14.49 -10.63
N ALA A 242 -8.06 -13.92 -11.57
CA ALA A 242 -7.93 -14.24 -12.98
C ALA A 242 -6.55 -13.84 -13.54
N CYS A 243 -6.01 -12.67 -13.17
CA CYS A 243 -4.69 -12.23 -13.57
C CYS A 243 -3.56 -13.11 -13.02
N LEU A 244 -3.70 -13.62 -11.81
CA LEU A 244 -2.70 -14.48 -11.16
C LEU A 244 -2.81 -15.96 -11.56
N GLY A 245 -3.82 -16.32 -12.36
CA GLY A 245 -4.04 -17.71 -12.79
C GLY A 245 -4.61 -18.62 -11.69
N GLU A 246 -5.11 -18.06 -10.60
CA GLU A 246 -5.82 -18.81 -9.57
C GLU A 246 -7.20 -19.22 -10.11
N GLN A 247 -7.36 -20.50 -10.42
CA GLN A 247 -8.67 -21.04 -10.78
C GLN A 247 -9.58 -21.04 -9.54
N ARG A 248 -10.83 -20.72 -9.78
CA ARG A 248 -11.94 -20.70 -8.79
C ARG A 248 -12.15 -22.01 -8.07
#